data_70c3a4648d76ce9a3c4f89efb4009840
#
_entry.id   70c3a4648d76ce9a3c4f89efb4009840
#
_cell.length_a   1.000
_cell.length_b   1.000
_cell.length_c   1.000
_cell.angle_alpha   90.00
_cell.angle_beta   90.00
_cell.angle_gamma   90.00
#
_symmetry.space_group_name_H-M   'P 1'
#
loop_
_entity.id
_entity.type
_entity.pdbx_description
1 polymer ?
#
loop_
_entity_poly.entity_id
_entity_poly.type
_entity_poly.pdbx_seq_one_letter_code
_entity_poly.pdbx_strand_id
1 'polypeptide(L)'
;VFGSAMASARPCKKALRAVAALCHNDKQAILVTTFVSTICCWLNWGFGLVIGALLAKEVVRRVPTVDYPLLIASAYSGFVIWHAGLSGSIPLDLVAGKDFGGVMYQAPITETVFHPVNLIMCGVILVLMPFINYAMHPDKDHTITVNPALLVDEEERVYAMDTPAEKLEHSKILWAITVVFGFVYIVYYFVQNGFTLGLNIVNMIFLFLSLIHISE
;
A
#
# COMPACT_ATOMS: atom_id res chain seq x y z
N VAL A 1 9.68 -4.87 1.83
CA VAL A 1 10.62 -4.55 0.74
C VAL A 1 9.85 -4.16 -0.53
N PHE A 2 9.02 -5.03 -1.12
CA PHE A 2 8.35 -4.77 -2.40
C PHE A 2 7.33 -3.62 -2.35
N GLY A 3 6.52 -3.55 -1.30
CA GLY A 3 5.60 -2.43 -1.09
C GLY A 3 6.31 -1.08 -0.97
N SER A 4 7.49 -1.05 -0.34
CA SER A 4 8.31 0.14 -0.22
C SER A 4 8.89 0.57 -1.58
N ALA A 5 9.46 -0.36 -2.35
CA ALA A 5 10.00 -0.08 -3.67
C ALA A 5 8.92 0.51 -4.62
N MET A 6 7.74 -0.13 -4.66
CA MET A 6 6.62 0.34 -5.48
C MET A 6 6.11 1.72 -5.03
N ALA A 7 6.01 1.95 -3.71
CA ALA A 7 5.54 3.22 -3.17
C ALA A 7 6.52 4.38 -3.42
N SER A 8 7.82 4.09 -3.52
CA SER A 8 8.87 5.08 -3.81
C SER A 8 9.02 5.39 -5.30
N ALA A 9 8.36 4.65 -6.18
CA ALA A 9 8.39 4.87 -7.63
C ALA A 9 7.85 6.25 -8.03
N ARG A 10 8.43 6.85 -9.07
CA ARG A 10 8.04 8.18 -9.58
C ARG A 10 6.55 8.33 -9.85
N PRO A 11 5.84 7.36 -10.49
CA PRO A 11 4.39 7.44 -10.69
C PRO A 11 3.62 7.50 -9.38
N CYS A 12 4.01 6.69 -8.38
CA CYS A 12 3.39 6.71 -7.06
C CYS A 12 3.60 8.05 -6.35
N LYS A 13 4.83 8.57 -6.32
CA LYS A 13 5.12 9.90 -5.76
C LYS A 13 4.28 10.99 -6.44
N LYS A 14 4.13 10.95 -7.78
CA LYS A 14 3.28 11.88 -8.52
C LYS A 14 1.80 11.76 -8.13
N ALA A 15 1.30 10.53 -8.00
CA ALA A 15 -0.07 10.28 -7.55
C ALA A 15 -0.30 10.78 -6.11
N LEU A 16 0.65 10.53 -5.20
CA LEU A 16 0.58 11.02 -3.81
C LEU A 16 0.55 12.53 -3.73
N ARG A 17 1.36 13.23 -4.54
CA ARG A 17 1.33 14.70 -4.64
C ARG A 17 -0.01 15.21 -5.18
N ALA A 18 -0.58 14.52 -6.17
CA ALA A 18 -1.89 14.87 -6.70
C ALA A 18 -3.00 14.68 -5.64
N VAL A 19 -2.93 13.60 -4.85
CA VAL A 19 -3.86 13.37 -3.74
C VAL A 19 -3.67 14.41 -2.63
N ALA A 20 -2.43 14.70 -2.24
CA ALA A 20 -2.14 15.73 -1.24
C ALA A 20 -2.62 17.13 -1.69
N ALA A 21 -2.64 17.41 -3.00
CA ALA A 21 -3.16 18.64 -3.54
C ALA A 21 -4.68 18.84 -3.34
N LEU A 22 -5.42 17.77 -3.05
CA LEU A 22 -6.84 17.83 -2.67
C LEU A 22 -7.05 18.33 -1.24
N CYS A 23 -6.01 18.31 -0.40
CA CYS A 23 -6.09 18.75 0.99
C CYS A 23 -5.89 20.25 1.08
N HIS A 24 -6.92 20.97 1.55
CA HIS A 24 -6.91 22.44 1.70
C HIS A 24 -6.96 22.88 3.16
N ASN A 25 -7.28 21.99 4.08
CA ASN A 25 -7.32 22.26 5.51
C ASN A 25 -6.98 21.00 6.33
N ASP A 26 -6.74 21.20 7.63
CA ASP A 26 -6.26 20.17 8.55
C ASP A 26 -7.19 18.95 8.60
N LYS A 27 -8.49 19.21 8.69
CA LYS A 27 -9.50 18.15 8.77
C LYS A 27 -9.64 17.35 7.48
N GLN A 28 -9.53 18.00 6.30
CA GLN A 28 -9.47 17.29 5.02
C GLN A 28 -8.20 16.46 4.90
N ALA A 29 -7.08 16.95 5.41
CA ALA A 29 -5.83 16.21 5.44
C ALA A 29 -5.98 14.86 6.16
N ILE A 30 -6.61 14.86 7.34
CA ILE A 30 -6.90 13.65 8.12
C ILE A 30 -7.85 12.71 7.36
N LEU A 31 -8.96 13.24 6.82
CA LEU A 31 -9.94 12.46 6.06
C LEU A 31 -9.30 11.74 4.86
N VAL A 32 -8.61 12.50 4.01
CA VAL A 32 -8.02 12.00 2.78
C VAL A 32 -6.92 10.98 3.08
N THR A 33 -6.07 11.25 4.07
CA THR A 33 -4.99 10.34 4.47
C THR A 33 -5.54 9.02 4.98
N THR A 34 -6.55 9.06 5.87
CA THR A 34 -7.20 7.84 6.39
C THR A 34 -7.85 7.04 5.25
N PHE A 35 -8.63 7.70 4.40
CA PHE A 35 -9.36 7.05 3.32
C PHE A 35 -8.43 6.35 2.33
N VAL A 36 -7.40 7.05 1.86
CA VAL A 36 -6.42 6.50 0.90
C VAL A 36 -5.62 5.37 1.52
N SER A 37 -5.15 5.54 2.77
CA SER A 37 -4.43 4.48 3.49
C SER A 37 -5.29 3.23 3.65
N THR A 38 -6.57 3.38 4.01
CA THR A 38 -7.49 2.24 4.17
C THR A 38 -7.67 1.48 2.85
N ILE A 39 -7.89 2.16 1.72
CA ILE A 39 -7.99 1.52 0.40
C ILE A 39 -6.70 0.80 0.05
N CYS A 40 -5.56 1.44 0.23
CA CYS A 40 -4.26 0.84 -0.09
C CYS A 40 -3.96 -0.38 0.80
N CYS A 41 -4.32 -0.35 2.09
CA CYS A 41 -4.17 -1.48 3.00
C CYS A 41 -5.11 -2.64 2.64
N TRP A 42 -6.30 -2.36 2.11
CA TRP A 42 -7.20 -3.39 1.60
C TRP A 42 -6.63 -4.10 0.37
N LEU A 43 -5.97 -3.36 -0.53
CA LEU A 43 -5.30 -3.93 -1.70
C LEU A 43 -4.06 -4.75 -1.29
N ASN A 44 -3.16 -4.12 -0.55
CA ASN A 44 -1.99 -4.79 0.03
C ASN A 44 -1.53 -4.05 1.29
N TRP A 45 -1.50 -4.77 2.41
CA TRP A 45 -1.20 -4.19 3.72
C TRP A 45 0.19 -3.52 3.79
N GLY A 46 1.22 -4.17 3.23
CA GLY A 46 2.58 -3.64 3.26
C GLY A 46 2.75 -2.40 2.38
N PHE A 47 2.12 -2.39 1.22
CA PHE A 47 2.04 -1.24 0.33
C PHE A 47 1.26 -0.09 0.99
N GLY A 48 0.10 -0.40 1.58
CA GLY A 48 -0.76 0.60 2.20
C GLY A 48 -0.09 1.33 3.36
N LEU A 49 0.67 0.64 4.22
CA LEU A 49 1.42 1.26 5.31
C LEU A 49 2.47 2.26 4.78
N VAL A 50 3.21 1.88 3.74
CA VAL A 50 4.23 2.76 3.14
C VAL A 50 3.58 3.95 2.44
N ILE A 51 2.52 3.72 1.66
CA ILE A 51 1.75 4.79 1.01
C ILE A 51 1.18 5.76 2.03
N GLY A 52 0.62 5.27 3.13
CA GLY A 52 0.10 6.10 4.22
C GLY A 52 1.18 7.03 4.79
N ALA A 53 2.37 6.50 5.08
CA ALA A 53 3.48 7.28 5.60
C ALA A 53 4.01 8.32 4.59
N LEU A 54 4.15 7.94 3.32
CA LEU A 54 4.59 8.86 2.27
C LEU A 54 3.54 9.94 1.97
N LEU A 55 2.25 9.55 1.96
CA LEU A 55 1.16 10.52 1.80
C LEU A 55 1.14 11.53 2.95
N ALA A 56 1.32 11.08 4.19
CA ALA A 56 1.39 11.99 5.34
C ALA A 56 2.52 13.03 5.17
N LYS A 57 3.70 12.64 4.67
CA LYS A 57 4.78 13.59 4.36
C LYS A 57 4.35 14.62 3.30
N GLU A 58 3.74 14.20 2.20
CA GLU A 58 3.29 15.11 1.14
C GLU A 58 2.15 16.03 1.61
N VAL A 59 1.24 15.51 2.45
CA VAL A 59 0.15 16.29 3.04
C VAL A 59 0.67 17.37 3.98
N VAL A 60 1.63 17.08 4.86
CA VAL A 60 2.24 18.10 5.74
C VAL A 60 2.93 19.21 4.96
N ARG A 61 3.58 18.89 3.83
CA ARG A 61 4.17 19.90 2.94
C ARG A 61 3.12 20.86 2.38
N ARG A 62 1.89 20.38 2.21
CA ARG A 62 0.77 21.16 1.67
C ARG A 62 -0.02 21.87 2.75
N VAL A 63 -0.24 21.21 3.88
CA VAL A 63 -1.02 21.69 5.03
C VAL A 63 -0.15 21.59 6.30
N PRO A 64 0.80 22.50 6.51
CA PRO A 64 1.75 22.44 7.63
C PRO A 64 1.11 22.69 8.99
N THR A 65 -0.15 23.12 9.03
CA THR A 65 -0.93 23.37 10.25
C THR A 65 -1.60 22.11 10.83
N VAL A 66 -1.61 21.00 10.08
CA VAL A 66 -2.23 19.75 10.52
C VAL A 66 -1.56 19.17 11.76
N ASP A 67 -2.33 18.58 12.66
CA ASP A 67 -1.78 17.82 13.78
C ASP A 67 -1.01 16.60 13.25
N TYR A 68 0.31 16.63 13.37
CA TYR A 68 1.18 15.62 12.79
C TYR A 68 1.06 14.24 13.45
N PRO A 69 1.00 14.13 14.80
CA PRO A 69 0.75 12.84 15.44
C PRO A 69 -0.56 12.19 15.00
N LEU A 70 -1.63 12.96 14.91
CA LEU A 70 -2.91 12.44 14.45
C LEU A 70 -2.87 12.07 12.97
N LEU A 71 -2.17 12.83 12.13
CA LEU A 71 -2.00 12.51 10.70
C LEU A 71 -1.29 11.17 10.51
N ILE A 72 -0.23 10.90 11.27
CA ILE A 72 0.49 9.62 11.24
C ILE A 72 -0.39 8.48 11.78
N ALA A 73 -1.11 8.71 12.89
CA ALA A 73 -2.07 7.75 13.42
C ALA A 73 -3.17 7.44 12.41
N SER A 74 -3.65 8.45 11.69
CA SER A 74 -4.66 8.34 10.63
C SER A 74 -4.14 7.53 9.43
N ALA A 75 -2.88 7.75 9.03
CA ALA A 75 -2.23 6.94 8.00
C ALA A 75 -2.11 5.47 8.42
N TYR A 76 -1.80 5.21 9.68
CA TYR A 76 -1.68 3.85 10.22
C TYR A 76 -3.05 3.18 10.44
N SER A 77 -4.08 3.93 10.81
CA SER A 77 -5.40 3.39 11.13
C SER A 77 -6.05 2.64 9.96
N GLY A 78 -5.69 2.97 8.71
CA GLY A 78 -6.11 2.22 7.53
C GLY A 78 -5.72 0.75 7.55
N PHE A 79 -4.72 0.37 8.36
CA PHE A 79 -4.28 -1.02 8.52
C PHE A 79 -5.34 -1.93 9.18
N VAL A 80 -6.33 -1.39 9.85
CA VAL A 80 -7.39 -2.17 10.51
C VAL A 80 -8.11 -3.14 9.57
N ILE A 81 -8.18 -2.81 8.28
CA ILE A 81 -8.93 -3.57 7.25
C ILE A 81 -8.10 -4.66 6.55
N TRP A 82 -6.80 -4.80 6.86
CA TRP A 82 -5.88 -5.63 6.07
C TRP A 82 -6.25 -7.11 5.99
N HIS A 83 -6.79 -7.70 7.08
CA HIS A 83 -7.23 -9.10 7.10
C HIS A 83 -8.46 -9.35 6.22
N ALA A 84 -9.26 -8.34 6.00
CA ALA A 84 -10.44 -8.39 5.14
C ALA A 84 -10.12 -8.07 3.66
N GLY A 85 -8.85 -7.76 3.36
CA GLY A 85 -8.39 -7.34 2.03
C GLY A 85 -7.73 -8.45 1.21
N LEU A 86 -7.30 -8.06 0.01
CA LEU A 86 -6.72 -8.96 -1.01
C LEU A 86 -5.38 -9.58 -0.61
N SER A 87 -4.68 -9.02 0.36
CA SER A 87 -3.42 -9.56 0.90
C SER A 87 -3.53 -10.06 2.33
N GLY A 88 -4.75 -10.27 2.82
CA GLY A 88 -5.02 -10.87 4.12
C GLY A 88 -4.55 -12.32 4.15
N SER A 89 -3.72 -12.68 5.15
CA SER A 89 -3.17 -14.04 5.24
C SER A 89 -4.26 -15.09 5.42
N ILE A 90 -5.22 -14.83 6.30
CA ILE A 90 -6.27 -15.81 6.64
C ILE A 90 -7.14 -16.15 5.42
N PRO A 91 -7.74 -15.19 4.69
CA PRO A 91 -8.53 -15.50 3.50
C PRO A 91 -7.73 -16.24 2.42
N LEU A 92 -6.47 -15.84 2.20
CA LEU A 92 -5.63 -16.43 1.17
C LEU A 92 -5.13 -17.84 1.56
N ASP A 93 -4.91 -18.11 2.86
CA ASP A 93 -4.60 -19.44 3.36
C ASP A 93 -5.80 -20.40 3.17
N LEU A 94 -7.03 -19.90 3.33
CA LEU A 94 -8.24 -20.67 3.08
C LEU A 94 -8.41 -21.04 1.61
N VAL A 95 -8.01 -20.18 0.70
CA VAL A 95 -8.01 -20.51 -0.75
C VAL A 95 -7.05 -21.67 -1.04
N ALA A 96 -5.89 -21.68 -0.39
CA ALA A 96 -4.91 -22.77 -0.53
C ALA A 96 -5.31 -24.07 0.17
N GLY A 97 -6.26 -24.00 1.08
CA GLY A 97 -6.63 -25.10 1.98
C GLY A 97 -5.80 -25.09 3.25
N LYS A 98 -6.45 -24.96 4.40
CA LYS A 98 -5.79 -24.92 5.71
C LYS A 98 -6.38 -25.97 6.64
N ASP A 99 -5.50 -26.70 7.32
CA ASP A 99 -5.87 -27.65 8.37
C ASP A 99 -6.09 -26.88 9.69
N PHE A 100 -7.29 -27.04 10.26
CA PHE A 100 -7.64 -26.56 11.58
C PHE A 100 -7.99 -27.75 12.47
N GLY A 101 -6.99 -28.28 13.15
CA GLY A 101 -7.20 -29.36 14.12
C GLY A 101 -7.64 -30.71 13.51
N GLY A 102 -7.12 -31.04 12.32
CA GLY A 102 -7.44 -32.29 11.60
C GLY A 102 -8.62 -32.19 10.63
N VAL A 103 -9.19 -30.97 10.48
CA VAL A 103 -10.24 -30.70 9.49
C VAL A 103 -9.69 -29.72 8.46
N MET A 104 -9.67 -30.15 7.21
CA MET A 104 -9.22 -29.31 6.09
C MET A 104 -10.36 -28.39 5.66
N TYR A 105 -10.11 -27.09 5.77
CA TYR A 105 -11.01 -26.04 5.27
C TYR A 105 -10.44 -25.44 4.00
N GLN A 106 -11.26 -25.35 2.97
CA GLN A 106 -10.94 -24.64 1.73
C GLN A 106 -12.16 -23.83 1.28
N ALA A 107 -11.93 -22.54 0.98
CA ALA A 107 -12.98 -21.66 0.51
C ALA A 107 -12.44 -20.75 -0.61
N PRO A 108 -13.19 -20.54 -1.69
CA PRO A 108 -12.78 -19.62 -2.75
C PRO A 108 -12.78 -18.18 -2.23
N ILE A 109 -12.01 -17.31 -2.90
CA ILE A 109 -11.88 -15.88 -2.53
C ILE A 109 -13.23 -15.14 -2.57
N THR A 110 -14.19 -15.63 -3.37
CA THR A 110 -15.55 -15.11 -3.46
C THR A 110 -16.37 -15.35 -2.19
N GLU A 111 -16.03 -16.38 -1.42
CA GLU A 111 -16.69 -16.70 -0.14
C GLU A 111 -15.94 -16.11 1.07
N THR A 112 -14.82 -15.45 0.83
CA THR A 112 -14.01 -14.81 1.87
C THR A 112 -13.91 -13.31 1.63
N VAL A 113 -12.91 -12.84 0.87
CA VAL A 113 -12.65 -11.41 0.64
C VAL A 113 -13.83 -10.73 -0.07
N PHE A 114 -14.40 -11.38 -1.08
CA PHE A 114 -15.52 -10.85 -1.86
C PHE A 114 -16.91 -11.28 -1.34
N HIS A 115 -16.97 -11.92 -0.18
CA HIS A 115 -18.25 -12.22 0.44
C HIS A 115 -18.99 -10.91 0.78
N PRO A 116 -20.31 -10.80 0.50
CA PRO A 116 -21.08 -9.56 0.71
C PRO A 116 -20.96 -8.98 2.12
N VAL A 117 -20.97 -9.82 3.15
CA VAL A 117 -20.82 -9.38 4.55
C VAL A 117 -19.45 -8.75 4.77
N ASN A 118 -18.37 -9.32 4.23
CA ASN A 118 -17.03 -8.77 4.33
C ASN A 118 -16.93 -7.42 3.62
N LEU A 119 -17.49 -7.31 2.42
CA LEU A 119 -17.50 -6.05 1.65
C LEU A 119 -18.31 -4.95 2.35
N ILE A 120 -19.45 -5.29 2.94
CA ILE A 120 -20.25 -4.35 3.74
C ILE A 120 -19.45 -3.87 4.95
N MET A 121 -18.81 -4.79 5.69
CA MET A 121 -17.96 -4.45 6.83
C MET A 121 -16.79 -3.55 6.39
N CYS A 122 -16.12 -3.88 5.29
CA CYS A 122 -15.05 -3.05 4.71
C CYS A 122 -15.57 -1.65 4.33
N GLY A 123 -16.74 -1.58 3.69
CA GLY A 123 -17.37 -0.31 3.32
C GLY A 123 -17.73 0.55 4.54
N VAL A 124 -18.27 -0.06 5.59
CA VAL A 124 -18.56 0.63 6.86
C VAL A 124 -17.28 1.19 7.47
N ILE A 125 -16.22 0.39 7.56
CA ILE A 125 -14.92 0.84 8.11
C ILE A 125 -14.32 1.96 7.24
N LEU A 126 -14.37 1.81 5.90
CA LEU A 126 -13.85 2.80 4.97
C LEU A 126 -14.53 4.17 5.12
N VAL A 127 -15.77 4.20 5.55
CA VAL A 127 -16.51 5.44 5.81
C VAL A 127 -16.28 5.92 7.25
N LEU A 128 -16.46 5.05 8.24
CA LEU A 128 -16.41 5.45 9.65
C LEU A 128 -15.03 5.90 10.11
N MET A 129 -13.96 5.18 9.74
CA MET A 129 -12.61 5.49 10.22
C MET A 129 -12.14 6.90 9.84
N PRO A 130 -12.29 7.38 8.60
CA PRO A 130 -11.97 8.76 8.28
C PRO A 130 -12.75 9.79 9.12
N PHE A 131 -14.04 9.54 9.37
CA PHE A 131 -14.85 10.47 10.19
C PHE A 131 -14.47 10.43 11.66
N ILE A 132 -14.12 9.26 12.22
CA ILE A 132 -13.62 9.15 13.58
C ILE A 132 -12.32 9.94 13.74
N ASN A 133 -11.34 9.69 12.85
CA ASN A 133 -10.08 10.41 12.88
C ASN A 133 -10.26 11.93 12.67
N TYR A 134 -11.16 12.31 11.77
CA TYR A 134 -11.55 13.72 11.57
C TYR A 134 -12.09 14.37 12.85
N ALA A 135 -12.93 13.64 13.60
CA ALA A 135 -13.51 14.14 14.85
C ALA A 135 -12.48 14.22 15.99
N MET A 136 -11.38 13.47 15.90
CA MET A 136 -10.29 13.48 16.88
C MET A 136 -9.31 14.65 16.69
N HIS A 137 -9.44 15.45 15.63
CA HIS A 137 -8.51 16.56 15.39
C HIS A 137 -8.60 17.57 16.53
N PRO A 138 -7.46 17.87 17.22
CA PRO A 138 -7.44 18.78 18.35
C PRO A 138 -7.73 20.23 17.94
N ASP A 139 -8.05 21.06 18.91
CA ASP A 139 -8.14 22.50 18.72
C ASP A 139 -6.78 23.11 18.42
N LYS A 140 -6.76 24.31 17.84
CA LYS A 140 -5.53 24.98 17.38
C LYS A 140 -4.47 25.11 18.48
N ASP A 141 -4.89 25.31 19.73
CA ASP A 141 -3.99 25.51 20.87
C ASP A 141 -3.29 24.20 21.31
N HIS A 142 -3.84 23.05 20.92
CA HIS A 142 -3.31 21.72 21.26
C HIS A 142 -2.72 21.00 20.04
N THR A 143 -2.72 21.63 18.87
CA THR A 143 -2.20 21.03 17.64
C THR A 143 -0.68 20.97 17.66
N ILE A 144 -0.11 19.80 17.41
CA ILE A 144 1.32 19.57 17.32
C ILE A 144 1.72 19.52 15.84
N THR A 145 2.40 20.57 15.39
CA THR A 145 2.86 20.67 14.00
C THR A 145 4.32 20.25 13.86
N VAL A 146 4.71 19.84 12.66
CA VAL A 146 6.13 19.56 12.31
C VAL A 146 6.61 20.54 11.26
N ASN A 147 7.87 20.95 11.36
CA ASN A 147 8.48 21.76 10.31
C ASN A 147 8.68 20.89 9.04
N PRO A 148 8.01 21.22 7.90
CA PRO A 148 8.15 20.46 6.67
C PRO A 148 9.59 20.34 6.14
N ALA A 149 10.47 21.29 6.48
CA ALA A 149 11.88 21.24 6.10
C ALA A 149 12.66 20.09 6.75
N LEU A 150 12.15 19.52 7.86
CA LEU A 150 12.73 18.36 8.50
C LEU A 150 12.33 17.04 7.82
N LEU A 151 11.31 17.07 6.97
CA LEU A 151 10.83 15.91 6.23
C LEU A 151 11.64 15.75 4.93
N VAL A 152 12.89 15.37 5.09
CA VAL A 152 13.81 15.16 3.96
C VAL A 152 13.35 13.94 3.15
N ASP A 153 13.32 14.07 1.83
CA ASP A 153 13.20 12.92 0.94
C ASP A 153 14.54 12.16 0.94
N GLU A 154 14.49 10.85 0.82
CA GLU A 154 15.70 10.09 0.53
C GLU A 154 16.28 10.61 -0.79
N GLU A 155 17.54 11.07 -0.75
CA GLU A 155 18.26 11.47 -1.94
C GLU A 155 18.32 10.30 -2.91
N GLU A 156 17.97 10.54 -4.17
CA GLU A 156 18.16 9.54 -5.23
C GLU A 156 19.68 9.27 -5.32
N ARG A 157 20.10 8.06 -4.93
CA ARG A 157 21.51 7.67 -5.01
C ARG A 157 21.93 7.69 -6.48
N VAL A 158 22.83 8.59 -6.82
CA VAL A 158 23.45 8.60 -8.13
C VAL A 158 24.57 7.54 -8.10
N TYR A 159 24.37 6.47 -8.84
CA TYR A 159 25.38 5.41 -8.96
C TYR A 159 26.40 5.79 -10.05
N ALA A 160 27.68 5.70 -9.70
CA ALA A 160 28.77 6.06 -10.59
C ALA A 160 28.96 5.07 -11.75
N MET A 161 28.35 3.88 -11.66
CA MET A 161 28.47 2.78 -12.65
C MET A 161 29.92 2.31 -12.86
N ASP A 162 30.75 2.45 -11.84
CA ASP A 162 32.19 2.17 -11.93
C ASP A 162 32.50 0.68 -11.72
N THR A 163 31.68 0.00 -10.92
CA THR A 163 31.89 -1.41 -10.61
C THR A 163 31.08 -2.35 -11.52
N PRO A 164 31.57 -3.57 -11.80
CA PRO A 164 30.78 -4.59 -12.52
C PRO A 164 29.43 -4.92 -11.84
N ALA A 165 29.39 -4.87 -10.50
CA ALA A 165 28.18 -5.11 -9.72
C ALA A 165 27.13 -4.04 -9.99
N GLU A 166 27.48 -2.76 -9.97
CA GLU A 166 26.57 -1.65 -10.27
C GLU A 166 26.04 -1.72 -11.70
N LYS A 167 26.90 -2.07 -12.67
CA LYS A 167 26.47 -2.27 -14.07
C LYS A 167 25.49 -3.41 -14.22
N LEU A 168 25.66 -4.48 -13.45
CA LEU A 168 24.78 -5.64 -13.46
C LEU A 168 23.43 -5.29 -12.80
N GLU A 169 23.47 -4.60 -11.65
CA GLU A 169 22.30 -4.19 -10.88
C GLU A 169 21.40 -3.24 -11.68
N HIS A 170 21.99 -2.33 -12.47
CA HIS A 170 21.26 -1.38 -13.34
C HIS A 170 21.10 -1.87 -14.78
N SER A 171 21.32 -3.17 -15.04
CA SER A 171 21.19 -3.74 -16.37
C SER A 171 19.73 -3.82 -16.83
N LYS A 172 19.36 -3.02 -17.82
CA LYS A 172 18.03 -3.07 -18.45
C LYS A 172 17.70 -4.44 -19.04
N ILE A 173 18.72 -5.20 -19.44
CA ILE A 173 18.54 -6.54 -19.99
C ILE A 173 18.10 -7.52 -18.90
N LEU A 174 18.80 -7.55 -17.75
CA LEU A 174 18.43 -8.38 -16.62
C LEU A 174 17.04 -8.03 -16.08
N TRP A 175 16.77 -6.73 -15.96
CA TRP A 175 15.46 -6.23 -15.59
C TRP A 175 14.38 -6.74 -16.57
N ALA A 176 14.56 -6.56 -17.88
CA ALA A 176 13.60 -7.00 -18.89
C ALA A 176 13.38 -8.51 -18.86
N ILE A 177 14.45 -9.30 -18.73
CA ILE A 177 14.36 -10.76 -18.58
C ILE A 177 13.50 -11.13 -17.36
N THR A 178 13.77 -10.55 -16.19
CA THR A 178 13.03 -10.84 -14.96
C THR A 178 11.56 -10.47 -15.09
N VAL A 179 11.25 -9.29 -15.65
CA VAL A 179 9.87 -8.83 -15.86
C VAL A 179 9.12 -9.73 -16.84
N VAL A 180 9.76 -10.11 -17.96
CA VAL A 180 9.13 -11.00 -18.95
C VAL A 180 8.86 -12.38 -18.37
N PHE A 181 9.82 -12.99 -17.66
CA PHE A 181 9.61 -14.28 -17.00
C PHE A 181 8.49 -14.21 -15.96
N GLY A 182 8.45 -13.15 -15.16
CA GLY A 182 7.40 -12.95 -14.18
C GLY A 182 6.03 -12.80 -14.82
N PHE A 183 5.92 -11.99 -15.85
CA PHE A 183 4.67 -11.80 -16.58
C PHE A 183 4.19 -13.11 -17.23
N VAL A 184 5.08 -13.83 -17.90
CA VAL A 184 4.76 -15.14 -18.53
C VAL A 184 4.29 -16.14 -17.47
N TYR A 185 4.96 -16.18 -16.29
CA TYR A 185 4.54 -17.06 -15.22
C TYR A 185 3.14 -16.68 -14.66
N ILE A 186 2.85 -15.39 -14.47
CA ILE A 186 1.54 -14.94 -14.00
C ILE A 186 0.45 -15.34 -14.99
N VAL A 187 0.68 -15.12 -16.29
CA VAL A 187 -0.28 -15.52 -17.34
C VAL A 187 -0.46 -17.05 -17.34
N TYR A 188 0.64 -17.81 -17.30
CA TYR A 188 0.59 -19.27 -17.22
C TYR A 188 -0.21 -19.75 -16.00
N TYR A 189 0.03 -19.15 -14.83
CA TYR A 189 -0.69 -19.49 -13.60
C TYR A 189 -2.20 -19.30 -13.76
N PHE A 190 -2.64 -18.15 -14.30
CA PHE A 190 -4.07 -17.88 -14.49
C PHE A 190 -4.73 -18.75 -15.56
N VAL A 191 -3.98 -19.15 -16.58
CA VAL A 191 -4.48 -20.09 -17.61
C VAL A 191 -4.69 -21.48 -17.00
N GLN A 192 -3.79 -21.93 -16.13
CA GLN A 192 -3.87 -23.27 -15.52
C GLN A 192 -4.85 -23.36 -14.35
N ASN A 193 -4.94 -22.31 -13.53
CA ASN A 193 -5.70 -22.33 -12.27
C ASN A 193 -6.98 -21.45 -12.34
N GLY A 194 -7.34 -20.91 -13.51
CA GLY A 194 -8.37 -19.89 -13.62
C GLY A 194 -7.93 -18.62 -12.86
N PHE A 195 -8.84 -17.69 -12.62
CA PHE A 195 -8.56 -16.46 -11.85
C PHE A 195 -8.55 -16.70 -10.32
N THR A 196 -7.93 -17.79 -9.89
CA THR A 196 -7.82 -18.11 -8.46
C THR A 196 -6.68 -17.31 -7.85
N LEU A 197 -7.00 -16.41 -6.92
CA LEU A 197 -6.01 -15.59 -6.21
C LEU A 197 -5.65 -16.29 -4.89
N GLY A 198 -4.43 -16.80 -4.80
CA GLY A 198 -3.83 -17.30 -3.57
C GLY A 198 -2.73 -16.36 -3.07
N LEU A 199 -2.26 -16.56 -1.83
CA LEU A 199 -1.25 -15.71 -1.19
C LEU A 199 0.01 -15.55 -2.03
N ASN A 200 0.51 -16.65 -2.60
CA ASN A 200 1.75 -16.66 -3.36
C ASN A 200 1.65 -15.87 -4.66
N ILE A 201 0.54 -16.02 -5.41
CA ILE A 201 0.37 -15.30 -6.67
C ILE A 201 0.15 -13.79 -6.44
N VAL A 202 -0.60 -13.41 -5.39
CA VAL A 202 -0.79 -12.01 -5.02
C VAL A 202 0.56 -11.37 -4.66
N ASN A 203 1.35 -12.02 -3.81
CA ASN A 203 2.68 -11.53 -3.45
C ASN A 203 3.62 -11.45 -4.67
N MET A 204 3.53 -12.43 -5.58
CA MET A 204 4.34 -12.45 -6.80
C MET A 204 3.96 -11.31 -7.77
N ILE A 205 2.66 -11.02 -7.92
CA ILE A 205 2.20 -9.86 -8.71
C ILE A 205 2.80 -8.56 -8.15
N PHE A 206 2.72 -8.36 -6.81
CA PHE A 206 3.31 -7.19 -6.17
C PHE A 206 4.83 -7.14 -6.31
N LEU A 207 5.51 -8.29 -6.24
CA LEU A 207 6.96 -8.39 -6.49
C LEU A 207 7.30 -7.87 -7.89
N PHE A 208 6.66 -8.41 -8.93
CA PHE A 208 6.96 -8.03 -10.31
C PHE A 208 6.55 -6.60 -10.62
N LEU A 209 5.42 -6.11 -10.09
CA LEU A 209 5.05 -4.70 -10.21
C LEU A 209 6.11 -3.78 -9.57
N SER A 210 6.68 -4.18 -8.43
CA SER A 210 7.75 -3.39 -7.80
C SER A 210 9.04 -3.41 -8.62
N LEU A 211 9.39 -4.54 -9.25
CA LEU A 211 10.57 -4.65 -10.09
C LEU A 211 10.46 -3.81 -11.37
N ILE A 212 9.27 -3.66 -11.94
CA ILE A 212 9.03 -2.78 -13.09
C ILE A 212 9.43 -1.33 -12.77
N HIS A 213 9.21 -0.89 -11.54
CA HIS A 213 9.46 0.50 -11.14
C HIS A 213 10.85 0.76 -10.52
N ILE A 214 11.64 -0.29 -10.24
CA ILE A 214 13.00 -0.13 -9.71
C ILE A 214 13.97 0.41 -10.80
N SER A 215 13.66 0.19 -12.07
CA SER A 215 14.51 0.61 -13.19
C SER A 215 14.26 2.05 -13.69
N GLU A 216 13.30 2.75 -13.12
CA GLU A 216 13.00 4.15 -13.43
C GLU A 216 13.67 5.12 -12.44
#